data_be5f8c7cc78efa9d104bad4ce70cec7d
#
_entry.id   be5f8c7cc78efa9d104bad4ce70cec7d
#
_cell.length_a   1.000
_cell.length_b   1.000
_cell.length_c   1.000
_cell.angle_alpha   90.00
_cell.angle_beta   90.00
_cell.angle_gamma   90.00
#
_symmetry.space_group_name_H-M   'P 1'
#
loop_
_entity.id
_entity.type
_entity.pdbx_description
1 polymer ?
#
loop_
_entity_poly.entity_id
_entity_poly.type
_entity_poly.pdbx_seq_one_letter_code
_entity_poly.pdbx_strand_id
1 'polypeptide(L)'
;MAASTGGEFLLKPWEVHGEGREFESISNGFARAALALEQGLGGLGTPWGKDDPGAGFGTAYGEAQPELLAGLHALADKLAGIGTGLHMMADQTSGTESDVAASFSAGGTGGGPATV
;
A
#
# COMPACT_ATOMS: atom_id res chain seq x y z
N MET A 1 4.43 0.28 -21.23
CA MET A 1 3.91 0.67 -21.12
C MET A 1 3.32 1.14 -21.94
N ALA A 2 3.25 1.28 -22.22
CA ALA A 2 2.84 1.79 -22.98
C ALA A 2 1.83 2.33 -23.19
N ALA A 3 1.55 2.35 -22.83
CA ALA A 3 0.54 2.76 -22.80
C ALA A 3 0.09 3.73 -23.56
N SER A 4 0.16 4.43 -23.64
CA SER A 4 -0.39 5.41 -24.09
C SER A 4 -0.05 5.85 -25.26
N THR A 5 -0.20 5.39 -26.12
CA THR A 5 0.09 5.93 -27.24
C THR A 5 -0.89 6.84 -27.62
N GLY A 6 -0.68 7.72 -28.23
CA GLY A 6 -1.60 8.65 -28.72
C GLY A 6 -2.43 9.28 -27.69
N GLY A 7 -1.96 9.28 -26.54
CA GLY A 7 -2.72 9.88 -25.51
C GLY A 7 -3.81 9.07 -24.98
N GLU A 8 -3.89 7.84 -25.41
CA GLU A 8 -4.91 7.09 -24.90
C GLU A 8 -4.52 6.41 -23.72
N PHE A 9 -4.81 6.82 -22.59
CA PHE A 9 -4.52 6.10 -21.36
C PHE A 9 -5.84 5.61 -20.82
N LEU A 10 -5.99 4.31 -20.82
CA LEU A 10 -7.20 3.70 -20.29
C LEU A 10 -6.91 3.09 -18.94
N LEU A 11 -7.54 3.61 -17.93
CA LEU A 11 -7.41 3.07 -16.59
C LEU A 11 -8.47 2.02 -16.40
N LYS A 12 -8.07 0.80 -16.17
CA LYS A 12 -9.00 -0.29 -15.94
C LYS A 12 -9.15 -0.54 -14.45
N PRO A 13 -10.34 -0.30 -13.91
CA PRO A 13 -10.51 -0.43 -12.45
C PRO A 13 -10.10 -1.76 -11.89
N TRP A 14 -10.34 -2.86 -12.62
CA TRP A 14 -9.98 -4.17 -12.09
C TRP A 14 -8.47 -4.34 -12.01
N GLU A 15 -7.73 -3.69 -12.92
CA GLU A 15 -6.27 -3.74 -12.85
C GLU A 15 -5.76 -2.90 -11.68
N VAL A 16 -6.39 -1.75 -11.45
CA VAL A 16 -6.00 -0.90 -10.34
C VAL A 16 -6.30 -1.59 -9.02
N HIS A 17 -7.45 -2.26 -8.92
CA HIS A 17 -7.74 -3.06 -7.73
C HIS A 17 -6.71 -4.16 -7.54
N GLY A 18 -6.28 -4.78 -8.64
CA GLY A 18 -5.25 -5.80 -8.58
C GLY A 18 -3.96 -5.28 -7.98
N GLU A 19 -3.54 -4.08 -8.41
CA GLU A 19 -2.35 -3.45 -7.84
C GLU A 19 -2.56 -3.11 -6.37
N GLY A 20 -3.76 -2.66 -6.03
CA GLY A 20 -4.08 -2.38 -4.62
C GLY A 20 -3.93 -3.62 -3.76
N ARG A 21 -4.39 -4.75 -4.24
CA ARG A 21 -4.23 -6.02 -3.51
C ARG A 21 -2.77 -6.41 -3.38
N GLU A 22 -1.96 -6.12 -4.41
CA GLU A 22 -0.53 -6.38 -4.33
C GLU A 22 0.12 -5.56 -3.22
N PHE A 23 -0.20 -4.27 -3.16
CA PHE A 23 0.34 -3.43 -2.11
C PHE A 23 -0.11 -3.90 -0.73
N GLU A 24 -1.35 -4.34 -0.60
CA GLU A 24 -1.84 -4.87 0.66
C GLU A 24 -1.09 -6.13 1.05
N SER A 25 -0.83 -7.00 0.09
CA SER A 25 -0.09 -8.22 0.35
C SER A 25 1.34 -7.90 0.79
N ILE A 26 1.98 -6.96 0.13
CA ILE A 26 3.33 -6.55 0.50
C ILE A 26 3.32 -5.92 1.89
N SER A 27 2.32 -5.08 2.18
CA SER A 27 2.18 -4.48 3.49
C SER A 27 2.06 -5.54 4.58
N ASN A 28 1.22 -6.54 4.35
CA ASN A 28 1.07 -7.63 5.32
C ASN A 28 2.36 -8.41 5.50
N GLY A 29 3.11 -8.60 4.41
CA GLY A 29 4.40 -9.27 4.48
C GLY A 29 5.40 -8.50 5.33
N PHE A 30 5.45 -7.17 5.14
CA PHE A 30 6.33 -6.33 5.94
C PHE A 30 5.93 -6.34 7.41
N ALA A 31 4.63 -6.28 7.69
CA ALA A 31 4.17 -6.28 9.07
C ALA A 31 4.52 -7.60 9.77
N ARG A 32 4.34 -8.71 9.08
CA ARG A 32 4.68 -10.00 9.64
C ARG A 32 6.18 -10.16 9.82
N ALA A 33 6.97 -9.66 8.87
CA ALA A 33 8.42 -9.73 8.97
C ALA A 33 8.92 -8.89 10.13
N ALA A 34 8.34 -7.71 10.33
CA ALA A 34 8.72 -6.87 11.45
C ALA A 34 8.42 -7.56 12.78
N LEU A 35 7.25 -8.19 12.89
CA LEU A 35 6.88 -8.89 14.10
C LEU A 35 7.80 -10.09 14.34
N ALA A 36 8.08 -10.86 13.30
CA ALA A 36 8.97 -12.01 13.42
C ALA A 36 10.37 -11.57 13.82
N LEU A 37 10.84 -10.47 13.25
CA LEU A 37 12.16 -9.96 13.59
C LEU A 37 12.20 -9.51 15.05
N GLU A 38 11.17 -8.80 15.48
CA GLU A 38 11.09 -8.34 16.85
C GLU A 38 11.12 -9.52 17.82
N GLN A 39 10.35 -10.55 17.54
CA GLN A 39 10.31 -11.73 18.39
C GLN A 39 11.63 -12.48 18.36
N GLY A 40 12.23 -12.62 17.18
CA GLY A 40 13.51 -13.28 17.05
C GLY A 40 14.61 -12.56 17.80
N LEU A 41 14.64 -11.24 17.68
CA LEU A 41 15.65 -10.45 18.37
C LEU A 41 15.45 -10.50 19.89
N GLY A 42 14.21 -10.47 20.33
CA GLY A 42 13.91 -10.57 21.75
C GLY A 42 14.37 -11.88 22.34
N GLY A 43 14.31 -12.94 21.55
CA GLY A 43 14.74 -14.25 22.03
C GLY A 43 16.24 -14.42 22.10
N LEU A 44 17.02 -13.56 21.44
CA LEU A 44 18.46 -13.69 21.45
C LEU A 44 19.10 -13.19 22.74
N GLY A 45 18.42 -12.33 23.44
CA GLY A 45 18.99 -11.72 24.64
C GLY A 45 20.13 -10.78 24.29
N THR A 46 21.29 -10.99 24.90
CA THR A 46 22.46 -10.16 24.66
C THR A 46 23.64 -11.02 24.19
N PRO A 47 23.60 -11.47 22.95
CA PRO A 47 24.63 -12.40 22.48
C PRO A 47 26.02 -11.76 22.39
N TRP A 48 26.12 -10.42 22.42
CA TRP A 48 27.38 -9.73 22.32
C TRP A 48 28.14 -9.71 23.66
N GLY A 49 27.54 -10.15 24.74
CA GLY A 49 28.23 -10.27 26.00
C GLY A 49 28.26 -8.99 26.80
N LYS A 50 29.05 -9.04 27.90
CA LYS A 50 29.08 -7.94 28.83
C LYS A 50 30.42 -7.26 28.92
N ASP A 51 31.38 -7.61 28.08
CA ASP A 51 32.66 -6.92 28.10
C ASP A 51 32.47 -5.50 27.53
N ASP A 52 33.50 -4.68 27.57
CA ASP A 52 33.36 -3.30 27.16
C ASP A 52 32.89 -3.14 25.73
N PRO A 53 33.48 -3.83 24.74
CA PRO A 53 32.97 -3.73 23.38
C PRO A 53 31.56 -4.26 23.26
N GLY A 54 31.21 -5.34 23.97
CA GLY A 54 29.89 -5.89 23.93
C GLY A 54 28.86 -4.96 24.53
N ALA A 55 29.20 -4.32 25.65
CA ALA A 55 28.30 -3.36 26.28
C ALA A 55 28.09 -2.15 25.37
N GLY A 56 29.14 -1.67 24.71
CA GLY A 56 29.01 -0.57 23.76
C GLY A 56 28.13 -0.90 22.61
N PHE A 57 28.30 -2.10 22.05
CA PHE A 57 27.44 -2.55 20.96
C PHE A 57 25.99 -2.68 21.45
N GLY A 58 25.79 -3.23 22.64
CA GLY A 58 24.46 -3.40 23.19
C GLY A 58 23.73 -2.11 23.36
N THR A 59 24.43 -1.06 23.80
CA THR A 59 23.82 0.26 23.92
C THR A 59 23.39 0.79 22.56
N ALA A 60 24.29 0.75 21.59
CA ALA A 60 23.99 1.24 20.25
C ALA A 60 22.83 0.43 19.61
N TYR A 61 22.88 -0.87 19.78
CA TYR A 61 21.83 -1.74 19.23
C TYR A 61 20.49 -1.47 19.90
N GLY A 62 20.50 -1.31 21.22
CA GLY A 62 19.28 -1.03 21.96
C GLY A 62 18.63 0.27 21.55
N GLU A 63 19.42 1.24 21.08
CA GLU A 63 18.86 2.48 20.58
C GLU A 63 18.38 2.34 19.14
N ALA A 64 19.09 1.59 18.32
CA ALA A 64 18.76 1.46 16.90
C ALA A 64 17.57 0.53 16.66
N GLN A 65 17.44 -0.52 17.46
CA GLN A 65 16.43 -1.53 17.22
C GLN A 65 15.01 -0.99 17.21
N PRO A 66 14.57 -0.24 18.23
CA PRO A 66 13.20 0.25 18.20
C PRO A 66 12.94 1.21 17.03
N GLU A 67 13.96 1.98 16.64
CA GLU A 67 13.78 2.87 15.50
C GLU A 67 13.63 2.08 14.21
N LEU A 68 14.41 1.02 14.05
CA LEU A 68 14.29 0.18 12.87
C LEU A 68 12.92 -0.49 12.80
N LEU A 69 12.47 -1.05 13.92
CA LEU A 69 11.17 -1.71 13.94
C LEU A 69 10.05 -0.73 13.69
N ALA A 70 10.15 0.47 14.28
CA ALA A 70 9.15 1.50 14.03
C ALA A 70 9.14 1.89 12.55
N GLY A 71 10.31 1.95 11.93
CA GLY A 71 10.40 2.26 10.51
C GLY A 71 9.76 1.18 9.64
N LEU A 72 9.95 -0.08 9.99
CA LEU A 72 9.33 -1.17 9.26
C LEU A 72 7.81 -1.15 9.38
N HIS A 73 7.29 -0.87 10.58
CA HIS A 73 5.85 -0.76 10.76
C HIS A 73 5.29 0.44 10.02
N ALA A 74 6.00 1.56 10.04
CA ALA A 74 5.58 2.74 9.31
C ALA A 74 5.54 2.48 7.80
N LEU A 75 6.52 1.75 7.29
CA LEU A 75 6.55 1.40 5.89
C LEU A 75 5.36 0.49 5.52
N ALA A 76 5.07 -0.49 6.37
CA ALA A 76 3.91 -1.35 6.15
C ALA A 76 2.63 -0.52 6.09
N ASP A 77 2.48 0.44 7.01
CA ASP A 77 1.30 1.29 7.03
C ASP A 77 1.20 2.13 5.75
N LYS A 78 2.33 2.65 5.28
CA LYS A 78 2.32 3.44 4.06
C LYS A 78 1.96 2.59 2.85
N LEU A 79 2.46 1.37 2.80
CA LEU A 79 2.12 0.46 1.71
C LEU A 79 0.64 0.12 1.73
N ALA A 80 0.08 -0.10 2.92
CA ALA A 80 -1.35 -0.34 3.04
C ALA A 80 -2.15 0.88 2.57
N GLY A 81 -1.67 2.07 2.91
CA GLY A 81 -2.32 3.31 2.47
C GLY A 81 -2.32 3.46 0.95
N ILE A 82 -1.22 3.07 0.30
CA ILE A 82 -1.17 3.10 -1.15
C ILE A 82 -2.19 2.12 -1.71
N GLY A 83 -2.30 0.92 -1.13
CA GLY A 83 -3.29 -0.04 -1.57
C GLY A 83 -4.71 0.49 -1.44
N THR A 84 -5.01 1.11 -0.30
CA THR A 84 -6.31 1.73 -0.09
C THR A 84 -6.57 2.83 -1.12
N GLY A 85 -5.57 3.66 -1.37
CA GLY A 85 -5.70 4.72 -2.35
C GLY A 85 -5.98 4.20 -3.75
N LEU A 86 -5.33 3.10 -4.12
CA LEU A 86 -5.56 2.49 -5.42
C LEU A 86 -6.99 1.96 -5.53
N HIS A 87 -7.50 1.34 -4.47
CA HIS A 87 -8.89 0.88 -4.48
C HIS A 87 -9.85 2.05 -4.62
N MET A 88 -9.59 3.14 -3.91
CA MET A 88 -10.45 4.32 -4.02
C MET A 88 -10.42 4.90 -5.42
N MET A 89 -9.24 4.94 -6.03
CA MET A 89 -9.11 5.43 -7.38
C MET A 89 -9.89 4.54 -8.35
N ALA A 90 -9.81 3.23 -8.18
CA ALA A 90 -10.53 2.29 -9.02
C ALA A 90 -12.03 2.47 -8.85
N ASP A 91 -12.48 2.65 -7.62
CA ASP A 91 -13.90 2.84 -7.35
C ASP A 91 -14.41 4.12 -7.97
N GLN A 92 -13.62 5.19 -7.89
CA GLN A 92 -14.01 6.45 -8.49
C GLN A 92 -14.09 6.33 -10.00
N THR A 93 -13.15 5.64 -10.62
CA THR A 93 -13.17 5.42 -12.05
C THR A 93 -14.40 4.63 -12.46
N SER A 94 -14.71 3.57 -11.72
CA SER A 94 -15.91 2.78 -11.99
C SER A 94 -17.16 3.61 -11.85
N GLY A 95 -17.23 4.41 -10.79
CA GLY A 95 -18.37 5.26 -10.57
C GLY A 95 -18.57 6.26 -11.68
N THR A 96 -17.48 6.89 -12.13
CA THR A 96 -17.53 7.83 -13.22
C THR A 96 -18.01 7.16 -14.50
N GLU A 97 -17.50 5.98 -14.79
CA GLU A 97 -17.93 5.26 -15.98
C GLU A 97 -19.40 4.90 -15.92
N SER A 98 -19.88 4.49 -14.76
CA SER A 98 -21.28 4.20 -14.57
C SER A 98 -22.15 5.42 -14.77
N ASP A 99 -21.70 6.55 -14.24
CA ASP A 99 -22.44 7.80 -14.39
C ASP A 99 -22.53 8.21 -15.84
N VAL A 100 -21.45 8.08 -16.58
CA VAL A 100 -21.45 8.42 -17.99
C VAL A 100 -22.36 7.49 -18.76
N ALA A 101 -22.33 6.20 -18.47
CA ALA A 101 -23.19 5.26 -19.14
C ALA A 101 -24.65 5.54 -18.86
N ALA A 102 -24.96 5.90 -17.63
CA ALA A 102 -26.33 6.24 -17.28
C ALA A 102 -26.78 7.49 -18.01
N SER A 103 -25.90 8.46 -18.13
CA SER A 103 -26.21 9.67 -18.88
C SER A 103 -26.48 9.37 -20.34
N PHE A 104 -25.68 8.52 -20.93
CA PHE A 104 -25.89 8.11 -22.30
C PHE A 104 -27.20 7.41 -22.47
N SER A 105 -27.52 6.53 -21.58
CA SER A 105 -28.76 5.81 -21.66
C SER A 105 -29.95 6.73 -21.55
N ALA A 106 -29.92 7.63 -20.61
CA ALA A 106 -30.99 8.57 -20.42
C ALA A 106 -31.14 9.47 -21.63
N GLY A 107 -30.03 9.95 -22.13
CA GLY A 107 -30.09 10.79 -23.29
C GLY A 107 -30.57 10.08 -24.52
N GLY A 108 -30.14 8.83 -24.63
CA GLY A 108 -30.54 8.07 -25.79
C GLY A 108 -31.98 7.74 -25.78
N THR A 109 -32.58 7.75 -24.67
CA THR A 109 -33.89 7.42 -24.64
C THR A 109 -34.72 8.58 -24.82
N GLY A 110 -34.34 9.36 -25.21
CA GLY A 110 -35.19 10.34 -25.28
C GLY A 110 -35.19 11.33 -24.81
N GLY A 111 -34.78 11.60 -24.64
CA GLY A 111 -34.81 12.60 -24.17
C GLY A 111 -34.39 13.20 -23.45
N GLY A 112 -34.27 13.14 -23.09
CA GLY A 112 -33.88 13.70 -22.20
C GLY A 112 -33.21 14.48 -21.98
N PRO A 113 -33.04 14.79 -21.73
CA PRO A 113 -32.50 15.67 -21.50
C PRO A 113 -31.53 15.83 -21.13
N ALA A 114 -31.34 15.36 -21.22
CA ALA A 114 -30.36 15.53 -21.08
C ALA A 114 -29.93 16.51 -20.65
N THR A 115 -30.22 16.96 -20.75
CA THR A 115 -29.90 17.87 -20.36
C THR A 115 -28.98 18.02 -19.79
N VAL A 116 -28.60 17.79 -19.74
CA VAL A 116 -27.70 18.05 -19.28
C VAL A 116 -27.28 18.53 -18.98
#